data_aae91a11379f3b6464681f311bef5dfc
#
_entry.id   aae91a11379f3b6464681f311bef5dfc
#
_cell.length_a   1.000
_cell.length_b   1.000
_cell.length_c   1.000
_cell.angle_alpha   90.00
_cell.angle_beta   90.00
_cell.angle_gamma   90.00
#
_symmetry.space_group_name_H-M   'P 1'
#
loop_
_entity.id
_entity.type
_entity.pdbx_description
1 polymer ?
#
loop_
_entity_poly.entity_id
_entity_poly.type
_entity_poly.pdbx_seq_one_letter_code
_entity_poly.pdbx_strand_id
1 'polypeptide(L)'
;MMQNRTHTCGELRLSDAGKQVKISGWMENVRVVSANLAFVVVRDFYGTTQVVAETEDMVNTFKAITKESTISVEGTVRERDSKTDKMATGEIEIVPAKVEVLGRCQHSELPFQINRSREADEAQRLKYRYLDLRNPAVKKNIILRCNVVAALRKSMTEHGFLEITTPILTASSPEGARDYLVPARKHPGKFYALPQAPQQFKQLLMTSGFDRYFQIAPCFRDEDARADRSPGEFYQLDMEMAFASQEDVFAVLEDVLPPIFAQYGTYDRASSAPFTRIPYNEAMENYGSDKPDLRIDLRVQDVTAVLGGCGFEPFAEGNLVKAVKVSEFHETRKFIDKTLADVETVSGGKAYWFRMDENGELVGGISKFVNPIKEKVVEALGLKANDFVALSAGKREAALKTAGVLVKTLGAAVPGHMDKEQYAFCWIVDFPMYEIGDESGELEFCHNPFSMPSGGLDVLLKAEKGEIDPLSITADQYDLVCNGVELSSGAVRNHDPEIMIKAFELVRLGEDDVKAKFPAMYNAFTYGAPPHAGIAPGVDRMVMLLAGEDSIREIIPFPMNKNAQDVMMSAPSEVTQKQLDELHIQITKHEE
;
A
#
# COMPACT_ATOMS: atom_id res chain seq x y z
N MET A 1 -31.11 24.58 -10.14
CA MET A 1 -31.69 23.46 -9.36
C MET A 1 -31.71 22.23 -10.26
N MET A 2 -31.42 21.07 -9.68
CA MET A 2 -31.55 19.81 -10.44
C MET A 2 -33.01 19.47 -10.65
N GLN A 3 -33.41 19.02 -11.85
CA GLN A 3 -34.81 18.73 -12.18
C GLN A 3 -35.43 17.61 -11.34
N ASN A 4 -34.62 16.63 -10.92
CA ASN A 4 -35.10 15.42 -10.28
C ASN A 4 -35.06 15.45 -8.76
N ARG A 5 -34.50 16.46 -8.13
CA ARG A 5 -34.51 16.62 -6.67
C ARG A 5 -34.32 18.06 -6.24
N THR A 6 -34.97 18.44 -5.13
CA THR A 6 -34.78 19.71 -4.45
C THR A 6 -33.80 19.57 -3.28
N HIS A 7 -33.79 18.39 -2.63
CA HIS A 7 -32.97 18.04 -1.48
C HIS A 7 -32.32 16.66 -1.66
N THR A 8 -31.21 16.46 -0.97
CA THR A 8 -30.56 15.14 -0.87
C THR A 8 -31.21 14.31 0.26
N CYS A 9 -30.95 12.98 0.25
CA CYS A 9 -31.47 12.09 1.29
C CYS A 9 -30.76 12.23 2.64
N GLY A 10 -29.71 13.05 2.74
CA GLY A 10 -28.93 13.23 3.98
C GLY A 10 -29.06 14.60 4.64
N GLU A 11 -29.64 15.60 3.96
CA GLU A 11 -29.55 16.99 4.43
C GLU A 11 -30.75 17.48 5.23
N LEU A 12 -31.92 16.84 5.12
CA LEU A 12 -33.16 17.27 5.80
C LEU A 12 -33.05 17.14 7.32
N ARG A 13 -33.59 18.13 8.02
CA ARG A 13 -33.59 18.21 9.50
C ARG A 13 -34.96 18.61 10.01
N LEU A 14 -35.13 18.60 11.32
CA LEU A 14 -36.40 19.01 11.97
C LEU A 14 -36.84 20.44 11.58
N SER A 15 -35.91 21.35 11.31
CA SER A 15 -36.19 22.71 10.81
C SER A 15 -36.83 22.75 9.42
N ASP A 16 -36.86 21.63 8.70
CA ASP A 16 -37.48 21.50 7.39
C ASP A 16 -38.93 20.98 7.47
N ALA A 17 -39.43 20.67 8.68
CA ALA A 17 -40.79 20.21 8.86
C ALA A 17 -41.79 21.19 8.25
N GLY A 18 -42.76 20.66 7.50
CA GLY A 18 -43.77 21.43 6.76
C GLY A 18 -43.36 21.82 5.34
N LYS A 19 -42.07 21.68 4.97
CA LYS A 19 -41.61 21.97 3.60
C LYS A 19 -42.05 20.90 2.61
N GLN A 20 -42.40 21.35 1.41
CA GLN A 20 -42.56 20.49 0.24
C GLN A 20 -41.18 20.22 -0.36
N VAL A 21 -40.83 18.95 -0.49
CA VAL A 21 -39.51 18.51 -1.00
C VAL A 21 -39.68 17.45 -2.08
N LYS A 22 -38.63 17.33 -2.89
CA LYS A 22 -38.46 16.25 -3.84
C LYS A 22 -37.08 15.61 -3.59
N ILE A 23 -37.06 14.34 -3.19
CA ILE A 23 -35.83 13.55 -3.05
C ILE A 23 -35.78 12.49 -4.12
N SER A 24 -34.55 12.07 -4.51
CA SER A 24 -34.35 10.98 -5.46
C SER A 24 -33.19 10.09 -5.00
N GLY A 25 -33.39 8.80 -5.11
CA GLY A 25 -32.38 7.81 -4.69
C GLY A 25 -32.82 6.38 -4.95
N TRP A 26 -32.08 5.44 -4.44
CA TRP A 26 -32.41 4.01 -4.47
C TRP A 26 -33.37 3.65 -3.34
N MET A 27 -34.43 2.93 -3.66
CA MET A 27 -35.34 2.35 -2.66
C MET A 27 -34.66 1.16 -1.99
N GLU A 28 -34.04 1.41 -0.83
CA GLU A 28 -33.23 0.43 -0.11
C GLU A 28 -34.08 -0.64 0.56
N ASN A 29 -35.16 -0.23 1.21
CA ASN A 29 -36.04 -1.11 1.94
C ASN A 29 -37.49 -0.62 1.99
N VAL A 30 -38.41 -1.59 2.01
CA VAL A 30 -39.85 -1.34 2.24
C VAL A 30 -40.30 -2.27 3.34
N ARG A 31 -40.80 -1.70 4.45
CA ARG A 31 -41.39 -2.44 5.56
C ARG A 31 -42.90 -2.15 5.62
N VAL A 32 -43.71 -3.06 5.18
CA VAL A 32 -45.16 -2.99 5.26
C VAL A 32 -45.62 -3.41 6.66
N VAL A 33 -46.39 -2.55 7.33
CA VAL A 33 -46.92 -2.80 8.66
C VAL A 33 -48.39 -3.20 8.56
N SER A 34 -49.17 -2.54 7.69
CA SER A 34 -50.60 -2.84 7.43
C SER A 34 -50.94 -2.53 5.97
N ALA A 35 -52.18 -2.72 5.60
CA ALA A 35 -52.68 -2.33 4.28
C ALA A 35 -52.50 -0.82 3.99
N ASN A 36 -52.55 0.01 5.04
CA ASN A 36 -52.49 1.47 4.93
C ASN A 36 -51.20 2.07 5.52
N LEU A 37 -50.20 1.26 5.89
CA LEU A 37 -48.98 1.79 6.51
C LEU A 37 -47.76 1.02 6.04
N ALA A 38 -46.80 1.73 5.45
CA ALA A 38 -45.47 1.21 5.12
C ALA A 38 -44.41 2.27 5.35
N PHE A 39 -43.24 1.80 5.77
CA PHE A 39 -42.03 2.61 5.89
C PHE A 39 -41.04 2.22 4.77
N VAL A 40 -40.56 3.24 4.06
CA VAL A 40 -39.66 3.10 2.93
C VAL A 40 -38.39 3.88 3.20
N VAL A 41 -37.23 3.27 2.99
CA VAL A 41 -35.94 3.96 3.10
C VAL A 41 -35.45 4.26 1.69
N VAL A 42 -35.17 5.54 1.43
CA VAL A 42 -34.59 6.04 0.19
C VAL A 42 -33.16 6.49 0.49
N ARG A 43 -32.21 5.99 -0.30
CA ARG A 43 -30.77 6.24 -0.14
C ARG A 43 -30.22 6.94 -1.36
N ASP A 44 -29.40 7.97 -1.17
CA ASP A 44 -28.54 8.55 -2.20
C ASP A 44 -27.06 8.57 -1.77
N PHE A 45 -26.25 9.38 -2.42
CA PHE A 45 -24.83 9.54 -2.05
C PHE A 45 -24.64 10.13 -0.65
N TYR A 46 -25.54 11.04 -0.25
CA TYR A 46 -25.42 11.85 0.97
C TYR A 46 -26.03 11.21 2.21
N GLY A 47 -26.86 10.20 2.05
CA GLY A 47 -27.48 9.53 3.18
C GLY A 47 -28.77 8.80 2.85
N THR A 48 -29.59 8.64 3.89
CA THR A 48 -30.88 7.95 3.82
C THR A 48 -31.97 8.81 4.43
N THR A 49 -33.20 8.72 3.90
CA THR A 49 -34.40 9.37 4.46
C THR A 49 -35.55 8.36 4.49
N GLN A 50 -36.31 8.36 5.56
CA GLN A 50 -37.56 7.60 5.68
C GLN A 50 -38.69 8.30 4.96
N VAL A 51 -39.44 7.55 4.18
CA VAL A 51 -40.72 7.93 3.59
C VAL A 51 -41.79 7.07 4.23
N VAL A 52 -42.90 7.65 4.63
CA VAL A 52 -44.03 6.94 5.26
C VAL A 52 -45.27 6.97 4.37
N ALA A 53 -45.66 5.81 3.87
CA ALA A 53 -46.90 5.64 3.11
C ALA A 53 -48.06 5.35 4.07
N GLU A 54 -49.08 6.21 4.06
CA GLU A 54 -50.23 6.17 5.00
C GLU A 54 -51.58 5.91 4.30
N THR A 55 -51.54 5.53 3.02
CA THR A 55 -52.75 5.15 2.26
C THR A 55 -52.51 3.81 1.56
N GLU A 56 -53.56 3.06 1.33
CA GLU A 56 -53.51 1.77 0.63
C GLU A 56 -52.87 1.90 -0.76
N ASP A 57 -53.24 2.93 -1.52
CA ASP A 57 -52.70 3.21 -2.85
C ASP A 57 -51.20 3.43 -2.83
N MET A 58 -50.71 4.22 -1.85
CA MET A 58 -49.31 4.51 -1.72
C MET A 58 -48.51 3.29 -1.24
N VAL A 59 -49.08 2.51 -0.31
CA VAL A 59 -48.47 1.24 0.13
C VAL A 59 -48.35 0.26 -1.05
N ASN A 60 -49.41 0.14 -1.87
CA ASN A 60 -49.42 -0.72 -3.04
C ASN A 60 -48.44 -0.23 -4.11
N THR A 61 -48.29 1.08 -4.29
CA THR A 61 -47.30 1.68 -5.16
C THR A 61 -45.87 1.25 -4.78
N PHE A 62 -45.50 1.39 -3.51
CA PHE A 62 -44.16 0.99 -3.05
C PHE A 62 -43.95 -0.53 -3.10
N LYS A 63 -44.98 -1.34 -2.81
CA LYS A 63 -44.90 -2.81 -2.95
C LYS A 63 -44.61 -3.28 -4.39
N ALA A 64 -45.12 -2.55 -5.38
CA ALA A 64 -44.93 -2.86 -6.80
C ALA A 64 -43.53 -2.48 -7.33
N ILE A 65 -42.72 -1.77 -6.52
CA ILE A 65 -41.38 -1.34 -6.89
C ILE A 65 -40.36 -2.34 -6.31
N THR A 66 -39.52 -2.87 -7.16
CA THR A 66 -38.45 -3.79 -6.76
C THR A 66 -37.39 -3.03 -5.97
N LYS A 67 -36.82 -3.63 -4.91
CA LYS A 67 -35.68 -3.07 -4.15
C LYS A 67 -34.56 -2.65 -5.08
N GLU A 68 -33.83 -1.61 -4.68
CA GLU A 68 -32.73 -0.99 -5.45
C GLU A 68 -33.17 -0.38 -6.79
N SER A 69 -34.49 -0.20 -7.02
CA SER A 69 -34.96 0.72 -8.06
C SER A 69 -34.65 2.16 -7.65
N THR A 70 -34.28 2.99 -8.61
CA THR A 70 -34.19 4.44 -8.37
C THR A 70 -35.57 5.07 -8.48
N ILE A 71 -35.94 5.85 -7.49
CA ILE A 71 -37.21 6.53 -7.39
C ILE A 71 -37.05 8.02 -7.09
N SER A 72 -38.03 8.79 -7.46
CA SER A 72 -38.23 10.17 -7.01
C SER A 72 -39.50 10.26 -6.17
N VAL A 73 -39.40 10.91 -5.02
CA VAL A 73 -40.52 11.09 -4.08
C VAL A 73 -40.73 12.58 -3.84
N GLU A 74 -41.90 13.06 -4.20
CA GLU A 74 -42.35 14.39 -3.85
C GLU A 74 -43.28 14.29 -2.64
N GLY A 75 -43.05 15.10 -1.60
CA GLY A 75 -43.87 15.02 -0.38
C GLY A 75 -43.53 16.11 0.63
N THR A 76 -44.23 16.04 1.76
CA THR A 76 -44.08 16.99 2.88
C THR A 76 -43.19 16.40 3.95
N VAL A 77 -42.18 17.15 4.39
CA VAL A 77 -41.37 16.79 5.55
C VAL A 77 -42.19 16.90 6.82
N ARG A 78 -42.14 15.85 7.65
CA ARG A 78 -42.84 15.80 8.94
C ARG A 78 -41.85 15.32 10.01
N GLU A 79 -42.06 15.78 11.25
CA GLU A 79 -41.39 15.22 12.42
C GLU A 79 -41.84 13.78 12.64
N ARG A 80 -40.89 12.89 12.97
CA ARG A 80 -41.18 11.48 13.25
C ARG A 80 -41.69 11.30 14.66
N ASP A 81 -42.72 10.46 14.82
CA ASP A 81 -43.18 10.03 16.13
C ASP A 81 -42.12 9.22 16.90
N SER A 82 -41.37 8.37 16.18
CA SER A 82 -40.28 7.56 16.74
C SER A 82 -38.95 7.97 16.11
N LYS A 83 -38.23 8.84 16.82
CA LYS A 83 -36.89 9.32 16.37
C LYS A 83 -35.84 8.25 16.48
N THR A 84 -34.77 8.35 15.66
CA THR A 84 -33.64 7.45 15.66
C THR A 84 -32.33 8.21 15.38
N ASP A 85 -31.25 7.78 15.97
CA ASP A 85 -29.88 8.28 15.76
C ASP A 85 -29.13 7.51 14.65
N LYS A 86 -29.73 6.43 14.10
CA LYS A 86 -29.13 5.59 13.07
C LYS A 86 -28.98 6.23 11.69
N MET A 87 -29.60 7.38 11.47
CA MET A 87 -29.49 8.17 10.24
C MET A 87 -29.54 9.67 10.58
N ALA A 88 -28.85 10.48 9.79
CA ALA A 88 -28.76 11.93 10.00
C ALA A 88 -30.12 12.63 9.91
N THR A 89 -31.10 12.06 9.19
CA THR A 89 -32.48 12.52 9.03
C THR A 89 -33.45 11.82 10.00
N GLY A 90 -32.94 11.22 11.06
CA GLY A 90 -33.71 10.34 11.94
C GLY A 90 -34.80 11.03 12.78
N GLU A 91 -34.86 12.36 12.78
CA GLU A 91 -35.92 13.15 13.44
C GLU A 91 -37.12 13.46 12.53
N ILE A 92 -36.93 13.25 11.20
CA ILE A 92 -37.95 13.58 10.19
C ILE A 92 -38.31 12.37 9.33
N GLU A 93 -39.44 12.46 8.69
CA GLU A 93 -39.87 11.56 7.62
C GLU A 93 -40.61 12.36 6.53
N ILE A 94 -40.73 11.78 5.34
CA ILE A 94 -41.49 12.40 4.25
C ILE A 94 -42.81 11.67 4.06
N VAL A 95 -43.90 12.42 4.09
CA VAL A 95 -45.22 11.93 3.67
C VAL A 95 -45.33 12.15 2.16
N PRO A 96 -45.36 11.08 1.35
CA PRO A 96 -45.30 11.18 -0.09
C PRO A 96 -46.66 11.64 -0.67
N ALA A 97 -46.60 12.58 -1.60
CA ALA A 97 -47.74 12.97 -2.43
C ALA A 97 -47.65 12.33 -3.83
N LYS A 98 -46.41 12.12 -4.30
CA LYS A 98 -46.13 11.49 -5.62
C LYS A 98 -44.88 10.66 -5.56
N VAL A 99 -44.92 9.51 -6.20
CA VAL A 99 -43.77 8.62 -6.38
C VAL A 99 -43.58 8.32 -7.89
N GLU A 100 -42.39 8.45 -8.37
CA GLU A 100 -42.03 8.16 -9.76
C GLU A 100 -40.84 7.20 -9.80
N VAL A 101 -40.93 6.12 -10.60
CA VAL A 101 -39.80 5.20 -10.82
C VAL A 101 -38.94 5.75 -11.93
N LEU A 102 -37.71 6.15 -11.60
CA LEU A 102 -36.73 6.68 -12.54
C LEU A 102 -35.94 5.58 -13.25
N GLY A 103 -35.68 4.47 -12.54
CA GLY A 103 -35.00 3.30 -13.09
C GLY A 103 -35.38 2.05 -12.30
N ARG A 104 -36.08 1.12 -12.95
CA ARG A 104 -36.57 -0.10 -12.31
C ARG A 104 -35.45 -1.14 -12.20
N CYS A 105 -35.23 -1.67 -11.01
CA CYS A 105 -34.44 -2.87 -10.81
C CYS A 105 -35.23 -4.09 -11.35
N GLN A 106 -34.66 -4.81 -12.30
CA GLN A 106 -35.29 -5.98 -12.93
C GLN A 106 -35.04 -7.28 -12.19
N HIS A 107 -34.25 -7.25 -11.11
CA HIS A 107 -33.86 -8.42 -10.34
C HIS A 107 -34.64 -8.47 -9.02
N SER A 108 -35.36 -9.55 -8.79
CA SER A 108 -36.06 -9.80 -7.51
C SER A 108 -35.09 -10.11 -6.37
N GLU A 109 -33.92 -10.69 -6.71
CA GLU A 109 -32.85 -11.01 -5.78
C GLU A 109 -31.55 -10.35 -6.24
N LEU A 110 -30.81 -9.81 -5.28
CA LEU A 110 -29.49 -9.24 -5.51
C LEU A 110 -28.40 -10.28 -5.28
N PRO A 111 -27.23 -10.17 -5.92
CA PRO A 111 -26.12 -11.10 -5.71
C PRO A 111 -25.64 -11.13 -4.26
N PHE A 112 -25.85 -10.03 -3.53
CA PHE A 112 -25.59 -9.88 -2.09
C PHE A 112 -26.44 -8.72 -1.53
N GLN A 113 -26.62 -8.70 -0.21
CA GLN A 113 -27.24 -7.56 0.47
C GLN A 113 -26.26 -6.38 0.46
N ILE A 114 -26.70 -5.20 -0.02
CA ILE A 114 -25.83 -4.03 -0.21
C ILE A 114 -25.06 -3.68 1.08
N ASN A 115 -25.74 -3.55 2.21
CA ASN A 115 -25.12 -3.17 3.49
C ASN A 115 -24.26 -4.27 4.13
N ARG A 116 -24.24 -5.47 3.56
CA ARG A 116 -23.42 -6.62 3.97
C ARG A 116 -22.53 -7.13 2.85
N SER A 117 -22.32 -6.36 1.80
CA SER A 117 -21.52 -6.78 0.64
C SER A 117 -20.10 -7.20 1.01
N ARG A 118 -19.52 -6.65 2.07
CA ARG A 118 -18.19 -7.04 2.57
C ARG A 118 -18.12 -8.48 3.12
N GLU A 119 -19.25 -9.11 3.41
CA GLU A 119 -19.34 -10.50 3.83
C GLU A 119 -19.45 -11.47 2.63
N ALA A 120 -19.71 -10.94 1.44
CA ALA A 120 -19.79 -11.73 0.21
C ALA A 120 -18.41 -12.10 -0.32
N ASP A 121 -18.35 -13.13 -1.14
CA ASP A 121 -17.15 -13.56 -1.82
C ASP A 121 -16.55 -12.45 -2.72
N GLU A 122 -15.22 -12.31 -2.71
CA GLU A 122 -14.51 -11.26 -3.45
C GLU A 122 -14.84 -11.28 -4.96
N ALA A 123 -14.93 -12.47 -5.55
CA ALA A 123 -15.26 -12.62 -6.98
C ALA A 123 -16.64 -12.04 -7.31
N GLN A 124 -17.64 -12.24 -6.43
CA GLN A 124 -18.97 -11.64 -6.60
C GLN A 124 -18.93 -10.12 -6.39
N ARG A 125 -18.22 -9.63 -5.39
CA ARG A 125 -18.07 -8.21 -5.13
C ARG A 125 -17.43 -7.48 -6.31
N LEU A 126 -16.37 -8.04 -6.91
CA LEU A 126 -15.69 -7.48 -8.07
C LEU A 126 -16.58 -7.51 -9.32
N LYS A 127 -17.30 -8.61 -9.56
CA LYS A 127 -18.23 -8.74 -10.70
C LYS A 127 -19.37 -7.72 -10.65
N TYR A 128 -19.88 -7.45 -9.45
CA TYR A 128 -20.97 -6.49 -9.22
C TYR A 128 -20.48 -5.27 -8.44
N ARG A 129 -19.27 -4.77 -8.74
CA ARG A 129 -18.62 -3.70 -7.98
C ARG A 129 -19.46 -2.43 -7.88
N TYR A 130 -20.24 -2.09 -8.90
CA TYR A 130 -21.19 -0.98 -8.87
C TYR A 130 -22.32 -1.15 -7.81
N LEU A 131 -22.62 -2.37 -7.38
CA LEU A 131 -23.52 -2.63 -6.25
C LEU A 131 -22.75 -2.56 -4.92
N ASP A 132 -21.57 -3.16 -4.86
CA ASP A 132 -20.70 -3.14 -3.69
C ASP A 132 -20.35 -1.68 -3.28
N LEU A 133 -20.10 -0.81 -4.25
CA LEU A 133 -19.86 0.63 -4.03
C LEU A 133 -21.09 1.40 -3.48
N ARG A 134 -22.27 0.81 -3.48
CA ARG A 134 -23.44 1.38 -2.78
C ARG A 134 -23.38 1.19 -1.27
N ASN A 135 -22.60 0.21 -0.79
CA ASN A 135 -22.38 -0.01 0.64
C ASN A 135 -21.64 1.21 1.24
N PRO A 136 -22.18 1.86 2.28
CA PRO A 136 -21.54 3.02 2.89
C PRO A 136 -20.13 2.77 3.39
N ALA A 137 -19.83 1.57 3.91
CA ALA A 137 -18.52 1.20 4.40
C ALA A 137 -17.47 1.09 3.27
N VAL A 138 -17.86 0.59 2.08
CA VAL A 138 -17.00 0.53 0.89
C VAL A 138 -16.84 1.92 0.28
N LYS A 139 -17.96 2.66 0.13
CA LYS A 139 -17.98 4.02 -0.40
C LYS A 139 -17.11 4.97 0.41
N LYS A 140 -17.10 4.85 1.75
CA LYS A 140 -16.28 5.64 2.66
C LYS A 140 -14.79 5.61 2.25
N ASN A 141 -14.27 4.46 1.90
CA ASN A 141 -12.87 4.31 1.51
C ASN A 141 -12.54 5.06 0.20
N ILE A 142 -13.47 5.05 -0.76
CA ILE A 142 -13.29 5.79 -2.02
C ILE A 142 -13.34 7.30 -1.78
N ILE A 143 -14.26 7.77 -0.93
CA ILE A 143 -14.32 9.18 -0.53
C ILE A 143 -13.04 9.59 0.19
N LEU A 144 -12.54 8.75 1.10
CA LEU A 144 -11.27 8.97 1.78
C LEU A 144 -10.13 9.15 0.77
N ARG A 145 -10.02 8.23 -0.21
CA ARG A 145 -9.03 8.34 -1.29
C ARG A 145 -9.10 9.68 -2.02
N CYS A 146 -10.31 10.12 -2.40
CA CYS A 146 -10.50 11.40 -3.06
C CYS A 146 -10.04 12.58 -2.20
N ASN A 147 -10.36 12.57 -0.92
CA ASN A 147 -9.98 13.63 0.02
C ASN A 147 -8.47 13.66 0.27
N VAL A 148 -7.84 12.50 0.44
CA VAL A 148 -6.39 12.38 0.61
C VAL A 148 -5.64 12.91 -0.62
N VAL A 149 -6.06 12.51 -1.83
CA VAL A 149 -5.45 13.00 -3.08
C VAL A 149 -5.61 14.52 -3.22
N ALA A 150 -6.79 15.08 -2.87
CA ALA A 150 -7.01 16.52 -2.88
C ALA A 150 -6.11 17.25 -1.87
N ALA A 151 -5.94 16.69 -0.67
CA ALA A 151 -5.06 17.24 0.36
C ALA A 151 -3.58 17.20 -0.04
N LEU A 152 -3.13 16.08 -0.63
CA LEU A 152 -1.77 15.96 -1.17
C LEU A 152 -1.49 17.02 -2.23
N ARG A 153 -2.38 17.19 -3.22
CA ARG A 153 -2.23 18.23 -4.25
C ARG A 153 -2.15 19.63 -3.67
N LYS A 154 -3.03 19.93 -2.71
CA LYS A 154 -3.04 21.23 -2.03
C LYS A 154 -1.71 21.47 -1.33
N SER A 155 -1.28 20.52 -0.49
CA SER A 155 -0.05 20.65 0.30
C SER A 155 1.18 20.78 -0.60
N MET A 156 1.32 19.96 -1.64
CA MET A 156 2.44 20.06 -2.59
C MET A 156 2.50 21.41 -3.30
N THR A 157 1.35 21.94 -3.71
CA THR A 157 1.28 23.27 -4.34
C THR A 157 1.69 24.38 -3.37
N GLU A 158 1.28 24.28 -2.10
CA GLU A 158 1.68 25.23 -1.04
C GLU A 158 3.19 25.18 -0.75
N HIS A 159 3.84 24.03 -0.98
CA HIS A 159 5.30 23.87 -0.93
C HIS A 159 6.02 24.29 -2.21
N GLY A 160 5.33 24.92 -3.16
CA GLY A 160 5.91 25.48 -4.38
C GLY A 160 6.16 24.46 -5.50
N PHE A 161 5.56 23.26 -5.42
CA PHE A 161 5.64 22.28 -6.48
C PHE A 161 4.62 22.56 -7.58
N LEU A 162 5.01 22.29 -8.83
CA LEU A 162 4.14 22.31 -10.00
C LEU A 162 3.67 20.91 -10.35
N GLU A 163 2.36 20.72 -10.51
CA GLU A 163 1.82 19.44 -11.01
C GLU A 163 1.99 19.40 -12.54
N ILE A 164 2.90 18.53 -13.01
CA ILE A 164 3.20 18.36 -14.43
C ILE A 164 2.93 16.92 -14.84
N THR A 165 2.06 16.73 -15.84
CA THR A 165 1.76 15.40 -16.37
C THR A 165 2.82 14.95 -17.38
N THR A 166 3.14 13.66 -17.35
CA THR A 166 4.11 13.03 -18.23
C THR A 166 3.44 12.03 -19.17
N PRO A 167 4.07 11.67 -20.30
CA PRO A 167 3.48 10.73 -21.27
C PRO A 167 3.18 9.35 -20.67
N ILE A 168 2.01 8.79 -21.03
CA ILE A 168 1.63 7.41 -20.74
C ILE A 168 2.16 6.43 -21.80
N LEU A 169 2.13 6.82 -23.09
CA LEU A 169 2.74 6.04 -24.16
C LEU A 169 4.21 6.46 -24.28
N THR A 170 5.12 5.61 -23.85
CA THR A 170 6.55 5.90 -23.84
C THR A 170 7.37 4.71 -24.35
N ALA A 171 8.67 4.75 -24.19
CA ALA A 171 9.56 3.63 -24.46
C ALA A 171 9.64 2.69 -23.23
N SER A 172 9.98 1.42 -23.49
CA SER A 172 10.33 0.48 -22.42
C SER A 172 11.46 1.02 -21.57
N SER A 173 11.35 0.84 -20.25
CA SER A 173 12.35 1.27 -19.28
C SER A 173 12.83 0.06 -18.47
N PRO A 174 14.14 -0.15 -18.36
CA PRO A 174 14.69 -1.30 -17.64
C PRO A 174 14.73 -1.06 -16.11
N GLU A 175 13.61 -0.66 -15.51
CA GLU A 175 13.49 -0.36 -14.08
C GLU A 175 13.14 -1.58 -13.21
N GLY A 176 13.27 -2.79 -13.72
CA GLY A 176 13.20 -4.04 -12.96
C GLY A 176 11.85 -4.78 -13.02
N ALA A 177 10.71 -4.10 -13.23
CA ALA A 177 9.43 -4.77 -13.45
C ALA A 177 9.22 -5.12 -14.94
N ARG A 178 8.25 -5.99 -15.25
CA ARG A 178 7.84 -6.23 -16.63
C ARG A 178 6.93 -5.11 -17.11
N ASP A 179 7.15 -4.69 -18.37
CA ASP A 179 6.36 -3.65 -19.02
C ASP A 179 5.05 -4.19 -19.60
N TYR A 180 4.00 -3.37 -19.54
CA TYR A 180 2.85 -3.52 -20.41
C TYR A 180 3.15 -2.91 -21.78
N LEU A 181 3.11 -3.70 -22.85
CA LEU A 181 3.45 -3.27 -24.20
C LEU A 181 2.20 -2.97 -25.03
N VAL A 182 2.23 -1.84 -25.75
CA VAL A 182 1.16 -1.41 -26.64
C VAL A 182 1.69 -1.37 -28.08
N PRO A 183 1.17 -2.18 -29.01
CA PRO A 183 1.68 -2.21 -30.38
C PRO A 183 1.39 -0.91 -31.13
N ALA A 184 2.37 -0.44 -31.90
CA ALA A 184 2.29 0.82 -32.64
C ALA A 184 1.81 0.62 -34.08
N ARG A 185 0.53 0.88 -34.37
CA ARG A 185 -0.05 0.73 -35.72
C ARG A 185 0.72 1.46 -36.82
N LYS A 186 1.23 2.67 -36.57
CA LYS A 186 2.00 3.47 -37.53
C LYS A 186 3.45 3.01 -37.73
N HIS A 187 3.93 2.13 -36.86
CA HIS A 187 5.31 1.65 -36.89
C HIS A 187 5.31 0.12 -36.68
N PRO A 188 5.06 -0.66 -37.78
CA PRO A 188 4.99 -2.10 -37.70
C PRO A 188 6.22 -2.73 -37.00
N GLY A 189 5.98 -3.68 -36.09
CA GLY A 189 7.03 -4.34 -35.31
C GLY A 189 7.59 -3.51 -34.15
N LYS A 190 7.05 -2.29 -33.90
CA LYS A 190 7.43 -1.47 -32.74
C LYS A 190 6.29 -1.36 -31.75
N PHE A 191 6.66 -1.17 -30.47
CA PHE A 191 5.74 -1.08 -29.36
C PHE A 191 6.03 0.18 -28.53
N TYR A 192 4.98 0.78 -28.02
CA TYR A 192 5.07 1.64 -26.84
C TYR A 192 5.03 0.77 -25.59
N ALA A 193 5.58 1.27 -24.50
CA ALA A 193 5.37 0.71 -23.17
C ALA A 193 4.53 1.68 -22.34
N LEU A 194 3.76 1.14 -21.38
CA LEU A 194 3.15 1.94 -20.33
C LEU A 194 4.23 2.20 -19.25
N PRO A 195 4.29 3.41 -18.64
CA PRO A 195 5.37 3.77 -17.74
C PRO A 195 5.30 3.01 -16.42
N GLN A 196 6.39 2.40 -16.00
CA GLN A 196 6.51 1.80 -14.66
C GLN A 196 6.53 2.87 -13.56
N ALA A 197 7.11 4.02 -13.86
CA ALA A 197 7.11 5.29 -13.16
C ALA A 197 7.59 6.38 -14.12
N PRO A 198 7.32 7.67 -13.88
CA PRO A 198 7.83 8.75 -14.73
C PRO A 198 9.29 9.12 -14.44
N GLN A 199 10.14 8.15 -14.05
CA GLN A 199 11.49 8.36 -13.54
C GLN A 199 12.37 9.18 -14.49
N GLN A 200 12.43 8.82 -15.76
CA GLN A 200 13.25 9.56 -16.73
C GLN A 200 12.70 10.96 -16.99
N PHE A 201 11.37 11.09 -17.09
CA PHE A 201 10.73 12.38 -17.38
C PHE A 201 10.92 13.39 -16.26
N LYS A 202 10.81 12.98 -15.00
CA LYS A 202 11.01 13.90 -13.87
C LYS A 202 12.45 14.40 -13.77
N GLN A 203 13.44 13.55 -14.07
CA GLN A 203 14.84 13.97 -14.13
C GLN A 203 15.12 14.89 -15.33
N LEU A 204 14.48 14.64 -16.48
CA LEU A 204 14.54 15.54 -17.64
C LEU A 204 13.89 16.91 -17.33
N LEU A 205 12.83 16.95 -16.53
CA LEU A 205 12.24 18.23 -16.08
C LEU A 205 13.23 19.03 -15.23
N MET A 206 14.00 18.40 -14.37
CA MET A 206 15.05 19.09 -13.60
C MET A 206 16.12 19.66 -14.53
N THR A 207 16.57 18.89 -15.51
CA THR A 207 17.51 19.34 -16.54
C THR A 207 16.91 20.45 -17.43
N SER A 208 15.58 20.48 -17.58
CA SER A 208 14.86 21.52 -18.34
C SER A 208 14.65 22.83 -17.56
N GLY A 209 15.17 22.94 -16.32
CA GLY A 209 15.10 24.16 -15.51
C GLY A 209 13.85 24.29 -14.63
N PHE A 210 13.08 23.21 -14.47
CA PHE A 210 12.03 23.17 -13.44
C PHE A 210 12.66 22.88 -12.08
N ASP A 211 12.20 23.58 -11.05
CA ASP A 211 12.78 23.53 -9.71
C ASP A 211 12.13 22.47 -8.83
N ARG A 212 10.78 22.40 -8.84
CA ARG A 212 9.99 21.47 -8.03
C ARG A 212 8.84 20.91 -8.86
N TYR A 213 8.86 19.62 -9.07
CA TYR A 213 7.85 18.87 -9.81
C TYR A 213 7.13 17.90 -8.89
N PHE A 214 5.83 17.74 -9.10
CA PHE A 214 5.09 16.58 -8.63
C PHE A 214 4.02 16.15 -9.63
N GLN A 215 3.52 14.94 -9.46
CA GLN A 215 2.38 14.39 -10.19
C GLN A 215 1.70 13.32 -9.33
N ILE A 216 0.37 13.23 -9.36
CA ILE A 216 -0.31 11.99 -8.96
C ILE A 216 -0.22 11.05 -10.17
N ALA A 217 0.89 10.33 -10.24
CA ALA A 217 1.33 9.60 -11.41
C ALA A 217 0.67 8.22 -11.51
N PRO A 218 0.00 7.88 -12.63
CA PRO A 218 -0.36 6.50 -12.92
C PRO A 218 0.91 5.72 -13.31
N CYS A 219 1.12 4.58 -12.66
CA CYS A 219 2.22 3.67 -12.89
C CYS A 219 1.68 2.29 -13.25
N PHE A 220 2.39 1.56 -14.12
CA PHE A 220 1.96 0.28 -14.66
C PHE A 220 3.08 -0.74 -14.53
N ARG A 221 2.81 -1.86 -13.83
CA ARG A 221 3.78 -2.96 -13.67
C ARG A 221 3.07 -4.28 -13.83
N ASP A 222 3.58 -5.12 -14.72
CA ASP A 222 3.09 -6.50 -14.88
C ASP A 222 3.75 -7.39 -13.82
N GLU A 223 3.17 -7.35 -12.63
CA GLU A 223 3.64 -8.05 -11.45
C GLU A 223 2.50 -8.76 -10.72
N ASP A 224 2.87 -9.76 -9.91
CA ASP A 224 1.89 -10.50 -9.12
C ASP A 224 1.21 -9.63 -8.06
N ALA A 225 -0.09 -9.87 -7.88
CA ALA A 225 -0.88 -9.20 -6.86
C ALA A 225 -0.43 -9.60 -5.45
N ARG A 226 -0.42 -8.60 -4.55
CA ARG A 226 -0.27 -8.78 -3.09
C ARG A 226 -1.37 -8.00 -2.37
N ALA A 227 -1.45 -8.13 -1.06
CA ALA A 227 -2.39 -7.34 -0.28
C ALA A 227 -2.15 -5.82 -0.43
N ASP A 228 -0.90 -5.41 -0.46
CA ASP A 228 -0.41 -4.04 -0.58
C ASP A 228 0.01 -3.63 -2.00
N ARG A 229 -0.24 -4.49 -3.01
CA ARG A 229 0.12 -4.26 -4.41
C ARG A 229 -0.96 -4.75 -5.36
N SER A 230 -1.50 -3.83 -6.20
CA SER A 230 -2.39 -4.17 -7.31
C SER A 230 -1.57 -4.71 -8.49
N PRO A 231 -2.04 -5.73 -9.20
CA PRO A 231 -1.50 -6.03 -10.51
C PRO A 231 -1.93 -4.92 -11.48
N GLY A 232 -1.05 -4.58 -12.42
CA GLY A 232 -1.34 -3.59 -13.44
C GLY A 232 -1.09 -2.17 -12.97
N GLU A 233 -2.14 -1.36 -12.80
CA GLU A 233 -2.01 0.07 -12.48
C GLU A 233 -2.06 0.37 -10.99
N PHE A 234 -1.30 1.38 -10.58
CA PHE A 234 -1.33 1.99 -9.26
C PHE A 234 -0.91 3.46 -9.36
N TYR A 235 -1.05 4.23 -8.27
CA TYR A 235 -0.79 5.67 -8.28
C TYR A 235 0.27 6.05 -7.25
N GLN A 236 1.15 6.96 -7.65
CA GLN A 236 2.17 7.54 -6.79
C GLN A 236 2.02 9.07 -6.69
N LEU A 237 2.32 9.62 -5.53
CA LEU A 237 2.71 11.03 -5.40
C LEU A 237 4.17 11.11 -5.85
N ASP A 238 4.40 11.23 -7.15
CA ASP A 238 5.75 11.31 -7.69
C ASP A 238 6.28 12.74 -7.59
N MET A 239 7.47 12.93 -7.03
CA MET A 239 8.08 14.25 -6.87
C MET A 239 9.58 14.24 -7.14
N GLU A 240 10.10 15.39 -7.62
CA GLU A 240 11.52 15.62 -7.85
C GLU A 240 11.84 17.11 -7.62
N MET A 241 13.03 17.39 -7.08
CA MET A 241 13.51 18.72 -6.74
C MET A 241 14.92 18.94 -7.30
N ALA A 242 15.13 20.04 -8.02
CA ALA A 242 16.47 20.47 -8.47
C ALA A 242 17.22 21.13 -7.33
N PHE A 243 18.55 21.06 -7.37
CA PHE A 243 19.48 21.62 -6.36
C PHE A 243 19.22 21.12 -4.94
N ALA A 244 18.70 19.89 -4.82
CA ALA A 244 18.25 19.29 -3.57
C ALA A 244 19.13 18.13 -3.12
N SER A 245 19.26 18.00 -1.81
CA SER A 245 19.80 16.86 -1.09
C SER A 245 18.67 15.93 -0.59
N GLN A 246 19.04 14.81 0.01
CA GLN A 246 18.05 13.94 0.69
C GLN A 246 17.33 14.68 1.83
N GLU A 247 18.02 15.57 2.56
CA GLU A 247 17.45 16.34 3.66
C GLU A 247 16.32 17.28 3.20
N ASP A 248 16.45 17.84 2.00
CA ASP A 248 15.40 18.69 1.41
C ASP A 248 14.15 17.87 1.08
N VAL A 249 14.33 16.66 0.57
CA VAL A 249 13.21 15.72 0.32
C VAL A 249 12.54 15.29 1.62
N PHE A 250 13.34 14.98 2.64
CA PHE A 250 12.83 14.60 3.97
C PHE A 250 12.00 15.72 4.58
N ALA A 251 12.52 16.95 4.58
CA ALA A 251 11.83 18.10 5.13
C ALA A 251 10.44 18.32 4.48
N VAL A 252 10.32 18.15 3.17
CA VAL A 252 9.03 18.28 2.48
C VAL A 252 8.05 17.21 2.94
N LEU A 253 8.42 15.93 2.95
CA LEU A 253 7.48 14.86 3.31
C LEU A 253 7.17 14.83 4.81
N GLU A 254 8.11 15.21 5.67
CA GLU A 254 7.92 15.36 7.11
C GLU A 254 6.94 16.49 7.46
N ASP A 255 6.79 17.48 6.58
CA ASP A 255 5.80 18.55 6.73
C ASP A 255 4.45 18.20 6.07
N VAL A 256 4.47 17.51 4.92
CA VAL A 256 3.27 17.17 4.14
C VAL A 256 2.47 16.02 4.75
N LEU A 257 3.12 14.90 5.13
CA LEU A 257 2.40 13.66 5.44
C LEU A 257 1.75 13.63 6.83
N PRO A 258 2.41 14.03 7.94
CA PRO A 258 1.81 13.88 9.26
C PRO A 258 0.46 14.58 9.45
N PRO A 259 0.27 15.83 8.97
CA PRO A 259 -1.05 16.48 9.07
C PRO A 259 -2.15 15.76 8.29
N ILE A 260 -1.82 15.20 7.12
CA ILE A 260 -2.76 14.43 6.29
C ILE A 260 -3.14 13.13 6.99
N PHE A 261 -2.14 12.42 7.56
CA PHE A 261 -2.38 11.19 8.28
C PHE A 261 -3.20 11.42 9.56
N ALA A 262 -2.91 12.46 10.32
CA ALA A 262 -3.69 12.82 11.51
C ALA A 262 -5.13 13.24 11.17
N GLN A 263 -5.34 13.95 10.05
CA GLN A 263 -6.67 14.44 9.66
C GLN A 263 -7.57 13.35 9.07
N TYR A 264 -7.00 12.45 8.27
CA TYR A 264 -7.78 11.48 7.48
C TYR A 264 -7.64 10.04 7.95
N GLY A 265 -6.70 9.76 8.83
CA GLY A 265 -6.40 8.42 9.31
C GLY A 265 -7.36 7.90 10.37
N THR A 266 -7.21 6.63 10.67
CA THR A 266 -7.92 5.95 11.77
C THR A 266 -7.36 6.39 13.13
N TYR A 267 -6.07 6.77 13.18
CA TYR A 267 -5.39 7.26 14.37
C TYR A 267 -5.13 8.76 14.24
N ASP A 268 -5.24 9.49 15.33
CA ASP A 268 -4.99 10.92 15.41
C ASP A 268 -3.52 11.29 15.72
N ARG A 269 -2.67 10.29 15.99
CA ARG A 269 -1.25 10.44 16.27
C ARG A 269 -0.40 9.99 15.09
N ALA A 270 0.53 10.84 14.69
CA ALA A 270 1.57 10.53 13.71
C ALA A 270 2.93 11.01 14.24
N SER A 271 4.04 10.40 13.78
CA SER A 271 5.39 10.86 14.12
C SER A 271 5.56 12.34 13.79
N SER A 272 6.17 13.08 14.71
CA SER A 272 6.59 14.45 14.45
C SER A 272 7.95 14.50 13.74
N ALA A 273 8.17 15.54 12.94
CA ALA A 273 9.47 15.80 12.34
C ALA A 273 10.53 16.17 13.42
N PRO A 274 11.80 15.79 13.22
CA PRO A 274 12.30 14.91 12.17
C PRO A 274 11.99 13.45 12.44
N PHE A 275 11.69 12.66 11.39
CA PHE A 275 11.49 11.22 11.53
C PHE A 275 12.81 10.51 11.88
N THR A 276 12.69 9.38 12.60
CA THR A 276 13.85 8.53 12.91
C THR A 276 14.53 8.07 11.61
N ARG A 277 15.86 8.21 11.53
CA ARG A 277 16.68 7.72 10.43
C ARG A 277 17.42 6.49 10.86
N ILE A 278 17.33 5.43 10.10
CA ILE A 278 17.91 4.14 10.40
C ILE A 278 18.72 3.70 9.17
N PRO A 279 20.05 3.54 9.28
CA PRO A 279 20.84 2.95 8.22
C PRO A 279 20.34 1.54 7.86
N TYR A 280 20.36 1.19 6.57
CA TYR A 280 19.86 -0.10 6.07
C TYR A 280 20.42 -1.30 6.85
N ASN A 281 21.73 -1.33 7.07
CA ASN A 281 22.36 -2.42 7.82
C ASN A 281 21.87 -2.50 9.27
N GLU A 282 21.64 -1.35 9.92
CA GLU A 282 21.08 -1.29 11.26
C GLU A 282 19.62 -1.77 11.30
N ALA A 283 18.83 -1.41 10.30
CA ALA A 283 17.46 -1.89 10.16
C ALA A 283 17.42 -3.43 10.04
N MET A 284 18.27 -3.99 9.20
CA MET A 284 18.37 -5.44 9.03
C MET A 284 18.83 -6.14 10.31
N GLU A 285 19.83 -5.63 11.02
CA GLU A 285 20.34 -6.28 12.24
C GLU A 285 19.37 -6.17 13.42
N ASN A 286 18.71 -5.01 13.62
CA ASN A 286 17.87 -4.76 14.79
C ASN A 286 16.40 -5.17 14.61
N TYR A 287 15.92 -5.22 13.36
CA TYR A 287 14.51 -5.50 13.07
C TYR A 287 14.31 -6.70 12.14
N GLY A 288 15.40 -7.22 11.53
CA GLY A 288 15.32 -8.28 10.52
C GLY A 288 14.60 -7.87 9.24
N SER A 289 14.50 -6.57 8.98
CA SER A 289 13.75 -6.01 7.84
C SER A 289 14.18 -4.57 7.57
N ASP A 290 14.22 -4.21 6.30
CA ASP A 290 14.33 -2.83 5.79
C ASP A 290 13.01 -2.03 5.91
N LYS A 291 11.95 -2.66 6.47
CA LYS A 291 10.62 -2.06 6.68
C LYS A 291 10.19 -2.27 8.13
N PRO A 292 10.91 -1.68 9.12
CA PRO A 292 10.60 -1.85 10.53
C PRO A 292 9.27 -1.22 10.91
N ASP A 293 8.53 -1.87 11.80
CA ASP A 293 7.38 -1.29 12.47
C ASP A 293 7.81 -0.71 13.83
N LEU A 294 8.01 0.60 13.87
CA LEU A 294 8.50 1.28 15.09
C LEU A 294 7.47 1.33 16.22
N ARG A 295 6.24 0.90 15.98
CA ARG A 295 5.23 0.72 17.04
C ARG A 295 5.56 -0.47 17.95
N ILE A 296 6.39 -1.41 17.45
CA ILE A 296 6.81 -2.62 18.14
C ILE A 296 8.12 -2.35 18.89
N ASP A 297 8.16 -2.68 20.19
CA ASP A 297 9.33 -2.48 21.04
C ASP A 297 10.32 -3.65 21.00
N LEU A 298 9.98 -4.76 20.35
CA LEU A 298 10.86 -5.93 20.21
C LEU A 298 12.00 -5.66 19.21
N ARG A 299 13.16 -6.27 19.50
CA ARG A 299 14.35 -6.17 18.63
C ARG A 299 14.99 -7.54 18.41
N VAL A 300 15.64 -7.67 17.27
CA VAL A 300 16.50 -8.81 16.96
C VAL A 300 17.83 -8.65 17.69
N GLN A 301 18.35 -9.73 18.25
CA GLN A 301 19.65 -9.80 18.91
C GLN A 301 20.48 -10.92 18.28
N ASP A 302 21.76 -10.67 18.00
CA ASP A 302 22.66 -11.71 17.54
C ASP A 302 23.18 -12.54 18.72
N VAL A 303 22.85 -13.80 18.72
CA VAL A 303 23.29 -14.76 19.76
C VAL A 303 24.14 -15.88 19.18
N THR A 304 24.67 -15.69 17.97
CA THR A 304 25.50 -16.69 17.27
C THR A 304 26.71 -17.10 18.09
N ALA A 305 27.41 -16.13 18.70
CA ALA A 305 28.58 -16.42 19.53
C ALA A 305 28.26 -17.22 20.81
N VAL A 306 27.03 -17.12 21.31
CA VAL A 306 26.59 -17.75 22.54
C VAL A 306 25.94 -19.11 22.30
N LEU A 307 25.06 -19.19 21.28
CA LEU A 307 24.29 -20.39 20.96
C LEU A 307 24.92 -21.25 19.86
N GLY A 308 25.84 -20.70 19.08
CA GLY A 308 26.60 -21.47 18.08
C GLY A 308 27.37 -22.61 18.76
N GLY A 309 27.18 -23.82 18.27
CA GLY A 309 27.86 -24.99 18.84
C GLY A 309 27.27 -25.55 20.14
N CYS A 310 26.07 -25.12 20.58
CA CYS A 310 25.38 -25.69 21.75
C CYS A 310 24.91 -27.16 21.58
N GLY A 311 25.22 -27.77 20.44
CA GLY A 311 24.83 -29.14 20.12
C GLY A 311 23.46 -29.27 19.46
N PHE A 312 22.82 -28.15 19.13
CA PHE A 312 21.60 -28.13 18.32
C PHE A 312 21.98 -27.92 16.85
N GLU A 313 21.70 -28.89 16.00
CA GLU A 313 22.17 -28.96 14.60
C GLU A 313 21.87 -27.68 13.79
N PRO A 314 20.68 -27.07 13.87
CA PRO A 314 20.43 -25.82 13.15
C PRO A 314 21.33 -24.63 13.56
N PHE A 315 21.98 -24.70 14.71
CA PHE A 315 22.91 -23.67 15.22
C PHE A 315 24.38 -24.05 14.97
N ALA A 316 24.64 -24.99 14.04
CA ALA A 316 25.98 -25.42 13.68
C ALA A 316 26.80 -24.27 13.07
N GLU A 317 28.12 -24.45 13.07
CA GLU A 317 29.09 -23.51 12.51
C GLU A 317 28.71 -23.07 11.08
N GLY A 318 28.84 -21.78 10.81
CA GLY A 318 28.51 -21.17 9.51
C GLY A 318 27.05 -20.72 9.38
N ASN A 319 26.20 -20.95 10.40
CA ASN A 319 24.88 -20.37 10.51
C ASN A 319 24.86 -19.22 11.54
N LEU A 320 24.10 -18.17 11.23
CA LEU A 320 23.76 -17.14 12.21
C LEU A 320 22.60 -17.63 13.07
N VAL A 321 22.60 -17.21 14.34
CA VAL A 321 21.48 -17.44 15.26
C VAL A 321 21.00 -16.10 15.79
N LYS A 322 19.75 -15.77 15.48
CA LYS A 322 19.10 -14.51 15.89
C LYS A 322 18.02 -14.80 16.90
N ALA A 323 17.89 -13.94 17.90
CA ALA A 323 16.92 -14.06 18.98
C ALA A 323 15.97 -12.86 19.00
N VAL A 324 14.72 -13.11 19.33
CA VAL A 324 13.72 -12.09 19.68
C VAL A 324 13.22 -12.41 21.09
N LYS A 325 13.53 -11.54 22.04
CA LYS A 325 13.11 -11.67 23.44
C LYS A 325 11.79 -10.93 23.65
N VAL A 326 10.83 -11.61 24.29
CA VAL A 326 9.56 -11.04 24.74
C VAL A 326 9.50 -11.14 26.27
N SER A 327 9.44 -10.00 26.93
CA SER A 327 9.37 -9.92 28.40
C SER A 327 7.92 -10.08 28.88
N GLU A 328 7.74 -10.49 30.16
CA GLU A 328 6.40 -10.65 30.75
C GLU A 328 5.46 -11.55 29.92
N PHE A 329 6.01 -12.66 29.41
CA PHE A 329 5.29 -13.55 28.51
C PHE A 329 4.46 -14.58 29.28
N HIS A 330 3.15 -14.45 29.25
CA HIS A 330 2.21 -15.32 29.97
C HIS A 330 1.33 -16.20 29.06
N GLU A 331 1.69 -16.28 27.76
CA GLU A 331 0.90 -17.01 26.77
C GLU A 331 1.08 -18.54 26.88
N THR A 332 0.07 -19.25 26.40
CA THR A 332 0.01 -20.73 26.46
C THR A 332 0.91 -21.40 25.43
N ARG A 333 1.23 -22.68 25.66
CA ARG A 333 1.94 -23.53 24.68
C ARG A 333 1.22 -23.55 23.31
N LYS A 334 -0.11 -23.62 23.30
CA LYS A 334 -0.91 -23.62 22.07
C LYS A 334 -0.74 -22.31 21.29
N PHE A 335 -0.65 -21.17 21.99
CA PHE A 335 -0.34 -19.88 21.38
C PHE A 335 1.04 -19.89 20.71
N ILE A 336 2.06 -20.37 21.43
CA ILE A 336 3.44 -20.46 20.91
C ILE A 336 3.46 -21.30 19.63
N ASP A 337 2.93 -22.53 19.70
CA ASP A 337 2.96 -23.47 18.57
C ASP A 337 2.24 -22.90 17.34
N LYS A 338 1.11 -22.21 17.51
CA LYS A 338 0.39 -21.53 16.43
C LYS A 338 1.21 -20.36 15.86
N THR A 339 1.70 -19.48 16.71
CA THR A 339 2.43 -18.28 16.32
C THR A 339 3.69 -18.63 15.54
N LEU A 340 4.45 -19.63 16.00
CA LEU A 340 5.65 -20.08 15.30
C LEU A 340 5.32 -20.76 13.94
N ALA A 341 4.23 -21.51 13.86
CA ALA A 341 3.78 -22.08 12.59
C ALA A 341 3.39 -20.98 11.58
N ASP A 342 2.74 -19.91 12.04
CA ASP A 342 2.41 -18.74 11.20
C ASP A 342 3.71 -18.05 10.73
N VAL A 343 4.71 -17.88 11.61
CA VAL A 343 6.03 -17.33 11.26
C VAL A 343 6.73 -18.20 10.20
N GLU A 344 6.76 -19.53 10.39
CA GLU A 344 7.38 -20.46 9.43
C GLU A 344 6.70 -20.39 8.06
N THR A 345 5.38 -20.27 8.04
CA THR A 345 4.60 -20.15 6.79
C THR A 345 4.95 -18.86 6.04
N VAL A 346 5.07 -17.74 6.75
CA VAL A 346 5.34 -16.42 6.14
C VAL A 346 6.80 -16.28 5.74
N SER A 347 7.74 -16.69 6.60
CA SER A 347 9.18 -16.53 6.37
C SER A 347 9.78 -17.59 5.45
N GLY A 348 9.19 -18.79 5.42
CA GLY A 348 9.76 -19.99 4.81
C GLY A 348 10.90 -20.64 5.64
N GLY A 349 11.26 -20.03 6.77
CA GLY A 349 12.31 -20.49 7.68
C GLY A 349 11.76 -21.15 8.93
N LYS A 350 12.60 -21.92 9.64
CA LYS A 350 12.22 -22.55 10.91
C LYS A 350 12.42 -21.60 12.08
N ALA A 351 11.47 -21.65 13.02
CA ALA A 351 11.51 -20.90 14.28
C ALA A 351 11.64 -21.86 15.46
N TYR A 352 12.49 -21.49 16.41
CA TYR A 352 12.75 -22.26 17.63
C TYR A 352 12.44 -21.39 18.84
N TRP A 353 12.36 -21.99 20.05
CA TRP A 353 12.08 -21.23 21.25
C TRP A 353 12.52 -21.93 22.53
N PHE A 354 12.67 -21.14 23.58
CA PHE A 354 12.69 -21.54 24.98
C PHE A 354 12.13 -20.38 25.83
N ARG A 355 11.83 -20.63 27.10
CA ARG A 355 11.44 -19.57 28.03
C ARG A 355 12.09 -19.78 29.40
N MET A 356 12.21 -18.72 30.17
CA MET A 356 12.57 -18.77 31.58
C MET A 356 11.28 -18.83 32.40
N ASP A 357 11.18 -19.81 33.31
CA ASP A 357 10.04 -19.93 34.20
C ASP A 357 10.19 -19.01 35.45
N GLU A 358 9.19 -19.05 36.33
CA GLU A 358 9.17 -18.26 37.59
C GLU A 358 10.34 -18.57 38.53
N ASN A 359 10.90 -19.78 38.43
CA ASN A 359 12.02 -20.24 39.25
C ASN A 359 13.38 -19.92 38.63
N GLY A 360 13.39 -19.27 37.47
CA GLY A 360 14.60 -18.95 36.74
C GLY A 360 15.18 -20.14 35.95
N GLU A 361 14.39 -21.20 35.69
CA GLU A 361 14.84 -22.34 34.89
C GLU A 361 14.44 -22.18 33.42
N LEU A 362 15.33 -22.59 32.51
CA LEU A 362 15.03 -22.59 31.06
C LEU A 362 14.22 -23.83 30.69
N VAL A 363 13.01 -23.62 30.21
CA VAL A 363 12.04 -24.69 29.93
C VAL A 363 11.45 -24.59 28.53
N GLY A 364 10.96 -25.70 27.99
CA GLY A 364 10.26 -25.79 26.71
C GLY A 364 11.18 -25.74 25.50
N GLY A 365 10.62 -26.04 24.31
CA GLY A 365 11.30 -25.99 23.02
C GLY A 365 12.66 -26.67 22.99
N ILE A 366 13.70 -25.88 22.72
CA ILE A 366 15.09 -26.35 22.64
C ILE A 366 15.87 -26.20 23.95
N SER A 367 15.20 -25.96 25.10
CA SER A 367 15.84 -25.71 26.39
C SER A 367 16.89 -26.77 26.78
N LYS A 368 16.70 -28.05 26.41
CA LYS A 368 17.68 -29.13 26.70
C LYS A 368 19.07 -28.88 26.11
N PHE A 369 19.16 -28.15 24.99
CA PHE A 369 20.44 -27.79 24.37
C PHE A 369 21.01 -26.48 24.93
N VAL A 370 20.14 -25.61 25.46
CA VAL A 370 20.51 -24.30 26.00
C VAL A 370 20.93 -24.40 27.49
N ASN A 371 20.32 -25.30 28.27
CA ASN A 371 20.58 -25.47 29.69
C ASN A 371 22.06 -25.68 30.03
N PRO A 372 22.87 -26.42 29.25
CA PRO A 372 24.31 -26.58 29.56
C PRO A 372 25.10 -25.26 29.54
N ILE A 373 24.59 -24.24 28.89
CA ILE A 373 25.20 -22.91 28.75
C ILE A 373 24.30 -21.78 29.29
N LYS A 374 23.36 -22.12 30.18
CA LYS A 374 22.32 -21.24 30.73
C LYS A 374 22.86 -19.88 31.18
N GLU A 375 23.92 -19.87 31.98
CA GLU A 375 24.49 -18.63 32.54
C GLU A 375 24.90 -17.63 31.44
N LYS A 376 25.57 -18.13 30.39
CA LYS A 376 26.00 -17.29 29.26
C LYS A 376 24.80 -16.74 28.49
N VAL A 377 23.75 -17.54 28.31
CA VAL A 377 22.54 -17.13 27.58
C VAL A 377 21.74 -16.12 28.40
N VAL A 378 21.62 -16.33 29.71
CA VAL A 378 20.97 -15.40 30.66
C VAL A 378 21.67 -14.05 30.65
N GLU A 379 23.01 -14.03 30.69
CA GLU A 379 23.81 -12.81 30.64
C GLU A 379 23.65 -12.09 29.27
N ALA A 380 23.81 -12.81 28.16
CA ALA A 380 23.79 -12.24 26.84
C ALA A 380 22.42 -11.62 26.45
N LEU A 381 21.32 -12.27 26.87
CA LEU A 381 19.96 -11.80 26.57
C LEU A 381 19.34 -10.97 27.71
N GLY A 382 20.02 -10.88 28.89
CA GLY A 382 19.49 -10.23 30.08
C GLY A 382 18.15 -10.83 30.51
N LEU A 383 18.08 -12.18 30.56
CA LEU A 383 16.84 -12.90 30.85
C LEU A 383 16.38 -12.72 32.27
N LYS A 384 15.08 -12.59 32.44
CA LYS A 384 14.35 -12.54 33.71
C LYS A 384 13.27 -13.61 33.74
N ALA A 385 12.72 -13.89 34.92
CA ALA A 385 11.56 -14.76 35.06
C ALA A 385 10.43 -14.32 34.12
N ASN A 386 9.78 -15.30 33.51
CA ASN A 386 8.72 -15.12 32.51
C ASN A 386 9.15 -14.50 31.15
N ASP A 387 10.45 -14.43 30.86
CA ASP A 387 10.91 -14.06 29.52
C ASP A 387 10.77 -15.25 28.54
N PHE A 388 10.30 -14.96 27.35
CA PHE A 388 10.22 -15.88 26.22
C PHE A 388 11.25 -15.47 25.16
N VAL A 389 11.92 -16.44 24.58
CA VAL A 389 12.90 -16.22 23.50
C VAL A 389 12.50 -17.05 22.28
N ALA A 390 12.20 -16.38 21.21
CA ALA A 390 12.06 -16.98 19.89
C ALA A 390 13.38 -16.85 19.13
N LEU A 391 13.71 -17.85 18.32
CA LEU A 391 15.00 -17.96 17.64
C LEU A 391 14.81 -18.31 16.17
N SER A 392 15.66 -17.74 15.34
CA SER A 392 15.85 -18.15 13.94
C SER A 392 17.30 -18.53 13.70
N ALA A 393 17.55 -19.39 12.71
CA ALA A 393 18.90 -19.78 12.37
C ALA A 393 19.03 -20.09 10.88
N GLY A 394 20.23 -19.89 10.33
CA GLY A 394 20.55 -20.18 8.94
C GLY A 394 21.58 -19.22 8.35
N LYS A 395 21.65 -19.18 7.02
CA LYS A 395 22.43 -18.15 6.35
C LYS A 395 21.84 -16.77 6.66
N ARG A 396 22.66 -15.72 6.55
CA ARG A 396 22.33 -14.35 6.99
C ARG A 396 20.93 -13.91 6.57
N GLU A 397 20.62 -14.00 5.30
CA GLU A 397 19.33 -13.55 4.76
C GLU A 397 18.16 -14.33 5.36
N ALA A 398 18.20 -15.66 5.34
CA ALA A 398 17.14 -16.51 5.90
C ALA A 398 16.94 -16.31 7.41
N ALA A 399 18.05 -16.18 8.17
CA ALA A 399 18.00 -15.95 9.61
C ALA A 399 17.36 -14.59 9.94
N LEU A 400 17.77 -13.51 9.25
CA LEU A 400 17.24 -12.16 9.44
C LEU A 400 15.77 -12.07 9.00
N LYS A 401 15.41 -12.61 7.84
CA LYS A 401 14.02 -12.65 7.37
C LYS A 401 13.09 -13.32 8.37
N THR A 402 13.49 -14.48 8.89
CA THR A 402 12.69 -15.19 9.90
C THR A 402 12.61 -14.40 11.21
N ALA A 403 13.72 -13.78 11.65
CA ALA A 403 13.75 -12.92 12.84
C ALA A 403 12.83 -11.70 12.67
N GLY A 404 12.79 -11.06 11.52
CA GLY A 404 11.90 -9.93 11.24
C GLY A 404 10.43 -10.32 11.30
N VAL A 405 10.08 -11.49 10.76
CA VAL A 405 8.71 -12.04 10.88
C VAL A 405 8.37 -12.36 12.33
N LEU A 406 9.34 -12.86 13.13
CA LEU A 406 9.17 -13.07 14.58
C LEU A 406 8.87 -11.75 15.31
N VAL A 407 9.65 -10.69 15.05
CA VAL A 407 9.42 -9.36 15.65
C VAL A 407 8.00 -8.88 15.35
N LYS A 408 7.61 -8.89 14.09
CA LYS A 408 6.29 -8.41 13.65
C LYS A 408 5.15 -9.25 14.26
N THR A 409 5.26 -10.57 14.20
CA THR A 409 4.18 -11.47 14.63
C THR A 409 4.01 -11.46 16.14
N LEU A 410 5.12 -11.56 16.90
CA LEU A 410 5.09 -11.53 18.37
C LEU A 410 4.68 -10.15 18.88
N GLY A 411 5.22 -9.07 18.32
CA GLY A 411 4.87 -7.70 18.71
C GLY A 411 3.38 -7.40 18.53
N ALA A 412 2.78 -7.87 17.44
CA ALA A 412 1.36 -7.68 17.19
C ALA A 412 0.44 -8.56 18.05
N ALA A 413 0.90 -9.78 18.38
CA ALA A 413 0.09 -10.81 19.05
C ALA A 413 0.20 -10.76 20.58
N VAL A 414 1.37 -10.38 21.14
CA VAL A 414 1.57 -10.33 22.60
C VAL A 414 1.17 -8.94 23.11
N PRO A 415 0.26 -8.85 24.10
CA PRO A 415 -0.15 -7.56 24.66
C PRO A 415 1.02 -6.77 25.24
N GLY A 416 1.01 -5.44 25.05
CA GLY A 416 2.00 -4.53 25.62
C GLY A 416 3.22 -4.24 24.74
N HIS A 417 3.43 -4.98 23.65
CA HIS A 417 4.61 -4.84 22.78
C HIS A 417 4.37 -4.02 21.52
N MET A 418 3.17 -3.49 21.31
CA MET A 418 2.83 -2.67 20.14
C MET A 418 1.93 -1.49 20.53
N ASP A 419 2.35 -0.27 20.22
CA ASP A 419 1.48 0.90 20.29
C ASP A 419 0.62 0.97 19.00
N LYS A 420 -0.62 0.50 19.11
CA LYS A 420 -1.52 0.34 17.96
C LYS A 420 -2.15 1.64 17.46
N GLU A 421 -2.05 2.74 18.22
CA GLU A 421 -2.84 3.96 17.99
C GLU A 421 -2.02 5.11 17.40
N GLN A 422 -1.08 4.81 16.49
CA GLN A 422 -0.27 5.83 15.83
C GLN A 422 0.22 5.41 14.45
N TYR A 423 0.62 6.42 13.67
CA TYR A 423 1.40 6.28 12.44
C TYR A 423 2.87 6.57 12.77
N ALA A 424 3.67 5.53 12.87
CA ALA A 424 5.09 5.61 13.19
C ALA A 424 5.90 5.62 11.89
N PHE A 425 6.40 6.81 11.52
CA PHE A 425 7.25 7.00 10.34
C PHE A 425 8.72 6.83 10.68
N CYS A 426 9.49 6.31 9.73
CA CYS A 426 10.95 6.36 9.73
C CYS A 426 11.51 6.39 8.32
N TRP A 427 12.74 6.86 8.20
CA TRP A 427 13.56 6.77 7.02
C TRP A 427 14.54 5.61 7.16
N ILE A 428 14.61 4.77 6.14
CA ILE A 428 15.74 3.84 5.97
C ILE A 428 16.68 4.49 4.98
N VAL A 429 17.95 4.61 5.35
CA VAL A 429 18.97 5.33 4.59
C VAL A 429 20.20 4.46 4.35
N ASP A 430 21.15 4.94 3.55
CA ASP A 430 22.42 4.27 3.30
C ASP A 430 22.27 2.85 2.76
N PHE A 431 21.41 2.68 1.74
CA PHE A 431 21.23 1.40 1.07
C PHE A 431 22.53 0.95 0.38
N PRO A 432 22.80 -0.37 0.31
CA PRO A 432 23.91 -0.89 -0.51
C PRO A 432 23.66 -0.54 -1.97
N MET A 433 24.70 -0.09 -2.67
CA MET A 433 24.60 0.22 -4.10
C MET A 433 24.65 -1.04 -4.96
N TYR A 434 25.43 -2.02 -4.53
CA TYR A 434 25.65 -3.27 -5.24
C TYR A 434 25.36 -4.48 -4.37
N GLU A 435 25.00 -5.57 -5.03
CA GLU A 435 24.82 -6.91 -4.44
C GLU A 435 25.35 -7.98 -5.38
N ILE A 436 25.45 -9.20 -4.90
CA ILE A 436 25.71 -10.37 -5.77
C ILE A 436 24.37 -10.94 -6.18
N GLY A 437 24.06 -10.92 -7.48
CA GLY A 437 22.81 -11.47 -8.01
C GLY A 437 22.68 -12.96 -7.71
N ASP A 438 21.52 -13.36 -7.20
CA ASP A 438 21.26 -14.76 -6.80
C ASP A 438 21.36 -15.75 -7.96
N GLU A 439 20.93 -15.35 -9.15
CA GLU A 439 20.94 -16.20 -10.34
C GLU A 439 22.26 -16.09 -11.13
N SER A 440 22.78 -14.87 -11.23
CA SER A 440 24.00 -14.60 -12.03
C SER A 440 25.29 -14.92 -11.29
N GLY A 441 25.30 -14.79 -9.95
CA GLY A 441 26.50 -14.82 -9.12
C GLY A 441 27.47 -13.66 -9.39
N GLU A 442 27.04 -12.65 -10.13
CA GLU A 442 27.81 -11.49 -10.55
C GLU A 442 27.41 -10.24 -9.73
N LEU A 443 28.26 -9.22 -9.76
CA LEU A 443 27.95 -7.93 -9.16
C LEU A 443 26.85 -7.23 -9.97
N GLU A 444 25.76 -6.85 -9.28
CA GLU A 444 24.61 -6.16 -9.84
C GLU A 444 24.25 -4.94 -8.99
N PHE A 445 23.44 -4.03 -9.54
CA PHE A 445 22.83 -2.96 -8.73
C PHE A 445 21.79 -3.56 -7.78
N CYS A 446 21.88 -3.22 -6.48
CA CYS A 446 20.97 -3.72 -5.47
C CYS A 446 19.53 -3.21 -5.67
N HIS A 447 19.36 -1.92 -6.03
CA HIS A 447 18.07 -1.27 -6.22
C HIS A 447 18.08 -0.36 -7.46
N ASN A 448 18.05 0.97 -7.27
CA ASN A 448 17.97 1.94 -8.37
C ASN A 448 19.37 2.30 -8.88
N PRO A 449 19.71 1.97 -10.15
CA PRO A 449 21.02 2.27 -10.73
C PRO A 449 21.30 3.77 -10.93
N PHE A 450 20.26 4.62 -10.82
CA PHE A 450 20.38 6.07 -10.96
C PHE A 450 20.61 6.80 -9.63
N SER A 451 20.83 6.07 -8.55
CA SER A 451 21.20 6.66 -7.26
C SER A 451 22.65 7.12 -7.26
N MET A 452 22.92 8.24 -6.58
CA MET A 452 24.29 8.74 -6.39
C MET A 452 25.04 7.79 -5.44
N PRO A 453 26.22 7.26 -5.81
CA PRO A 453 27.06 6.55 -4.85
C PRO A 453 27.54 7.50 -3.75
N SER A 454 27.39 7.08 -2.48
CA SER A 454 27.89 7.85 -1.36
C SER A 454 29.43 7.97 -1.44
N GLY A 455 29.93 9.21 -1.56
CA GLY A 455 31.35 9.47 -1.84
C GLY A 455 31.68 9.68 -3.33
N GLY A 456 30.70 9.63 -4.22
CA GLY A 456 30.82 10.03 -5.62
C GLY A 456 31.84 9.19 -6.43
N LEU A 457 32.57 9.87 -7.32
CA LEU A 457 33.52 9.20 -8.22
C LEU A 457 34.69 8.52 -7.46
N ASP A 458 35.17 9.12 -6.39
CA ASP A 458 36.35 8.63 -5.65
C ASP A 458 36.16 7.20 -5.12
N VAL A 459 34.97 6.87 -4.60
CA VAL A 459 34.67 5.55 -4.05
C VAL A 459 34.62 4.50 -5.17
N LEU A 460 34.08 4.84 -6.33
CA LEU A 460 34.02 3.95 -7.49
C LEU A 460 35.44 3.65 -8.04
N LEU A 461 36.29 4.67 -8.13
CA LEU A 461 37.67 4.51 -8.54
C LEU A 461 38.51 3.66 -7.58
N LYS A 462 38.27 3.74 -6.28
CA LYS A 462 38.89 2.88 -5.28
C LYS A 462 38.43 1.43 -5.43
N ALA A 463 37.14 1.19 -5.68
CA ALA A 463 36.61 -0.14 -5.92
C ALA A 463 37.20 -0.76 -7.20
N GLU A 464 37.29 0.01 -8.31
CA GLU A 464 37.90 -0.42 -9.55
C GLU A 464 39.39 -0.86 -9.36
N LYS A 465 40.11 -0.15 -8.51
CA LYS A 465 41.52 -0.49 -8.17
C LYS A 465 41.63 -1.64 -7.16
N GLY A 466 40.53 -2.16 -6.65
CA GLY A 466 40.53 -3.19 -5.60
C GLY A 466 40.98 -2.68 -4.22
N GLU A 467 40.95 -1.36 -3.97
CA GLU A 467 41.29 -0.75 -2.68
C GLU A 467 40.16 -0.92 -1.67
N ILE A 468 38.90 -1.03 -2.14
CA ILE A 468 37.74 -1.33 -1.35
C ILE A 468 36.86 -2.37 -2.04
N ASP A 469 36.06 -3.09 -1.27
CA ASP A 469 35.05 -4.03 -1.79
C ASP A 469 33.88 -3.24 -2.39
N PRO A 470 33.49 -3.47 -3.65
CA PRO A 470 32.31 -2.86 -4.25
C PRO A 470 31.02 -3.04 -3.41
N LEU A 471 30.87 -4.17 -2.71
CA LEU A 471 29.74 -4.45 -1.82
C LEU A 471 29.69 -3.54 -0.57
N SER A 472 30.79 -2.82 -0.27
CA SER A 472 30.84 -1.84 0.81
C SER A 472 30.31 -0.45 0.42
N ILE A 473 30.06 -0.22 -0.87
CA ILE A 473 29.59 1.06 -1.39
C ILE A 473 28.11 1.20 -1.09
N THR A 474 27.73 2.30 -0.44
CA THR A 474 26.35 2.70 -0.25
C THR A 474 25.91 3.70 -1.31
N ALA A 475 24.62 3.82 -1.51
CA ALA A 475 24.00 4.85 -2.34
C ALA A 475 23.22 5.84 -1.47
N ASP A 476 23.13 7.10 -1.91
CA ASP A 476 22.27 8.13 -1.31
C ASP A 476 20.80 7.84 -1.67
N GLN A 477 20.37 6.65 -1.30
CA GLN A 477 19.02 6.10 -1.48
C GLN A 477 18.33 6.01 -0.11
N TYR A 478 17.03 6.22 -0.12
CA TYR A 478 16.23 6.24 1.10
C TYR A 478 14.81 5.74 0.84
N ASP A 479 14.27 5.02 1.82
CA ASP A 479 12.88 4.58 1.85
C ASP A 479 12.12 5.23 2.99
N LEU A 480 10.89 5.66 2.72
CA LEU A 480 9.95 6.09 3.74
C LEU A 480 9.09 4.91 4.16
N VAL A 481 9.16 4.56 5.44
CA VAL A 481 8.41 3.47 6.04
C VAL A 481 7.42 4.02 7.06
N CYS A 482 6.20 3.46 7.08
CA CYS A 482 5.19 3.74 8.10
C CYS A 482 4.54 2.43 8.55
N ASN A 483 4.57 2.16 9.85
CA ASN A 483 3.92 0.99 10.44
C ASN A 483 4.33 -0.34 9.77
N GLY A 484 5.59 -0.49 9.42
CA GLY A 484 6.11 -1.69 8.76
C GLY A 484 5.72 -1.84 7.29
N VAL A 485 5.25 -0.76 6.66
CA VAL A 485 4.91 -0.69 5.23
C VAL A 485 5.82 0.35 4.56
N GLU A 486 6.53 -0.06 3.52
CA GLU A 486 7.24 0.86 2.64
C GLU A 486 6.22 1.71 1.87
N LEU A 487 6.16 2.98 2.20
CA LEU A 487 5.33 3.93 1.47
C LEU A 487 5.99 4.41 0.19
N SER A 488 7.31 4.51 0.19
CA SER A 488 8.06 5.11 -0.91
C SER A 488 9.52 4.75 -0.88
N SER A 489 10.13 4.73 -2.07
CA SER A 489 11.56 4.72 -2.29
C SER A 489 12.00 5.97 -3.06
N GLY A 490 13.15 6.52 -2.73
CA GLY A 490 13.73 7.71 -3.35
C GLY A 490 15.26 7.70 -3.34
N ALA A 491 15.85 8.67 -4.01
CA ALA A 491 17.31 8.84 -4.02
C ALA A 491 17.71 10.28 -4.38
N VAL A 492 18.91 10.66 -3.98
CA VAL A 492 19.69 11.67 -4.67
C VAL A 492 20.16 11.06 -5.99
N ARG A 493 19.94 11.74 -7.10
CA ARG A 493 20.17 11.16 -8.43
C ARG A 493 21.62 11.31 -8.87
N ASN A 494 22.11 10.28 -9.52
CA ASN A 494 23.39 10.35 -10.23
C ASN A 494 23.19 11.15 -11.52
N HIS A 495 23.52 12.42 -11.48
CA HIS A 495 23.34 13.37 -12.57
C HIS A 495 24.63 13.67 -13.34
N ASP A 496 25.75 13.09 -12.91
CA ASP A 496 27.05 13.25 -13.53
C ASP A 496 27.33 12.09 -14.49
N PRO A 497 27.56 12.36 -15.80
CA PRO A 497 27.82 11.31 -16.78
C PRO A 497 29.06 10.46 -16.47
N GLU A 498 30.12 11.04 -15.89
CA GLU A 498 31.33 10.30 -15.56
C GLU A 498 31.09 9.33 -14.40
N ILE A 499 30.39 9.77 -13.34
CA ILE A 499 30.01 8.92 -12.22
C ILE A 499 29.06 7.83 -12.69
N MET A 500 28.09 8.17 -13.58
CA MET A 500 27.14 7.21 -14.12
C MET A 500 27.87 6.09 -14.88
N ILE A 501 28.72 6.45 -15.84
CA ILE A 501 29.48 5.46 -16.62
C ILE A 501 30.30 4.57 -15.67
N LYS A 502 31.03 5.18 -14.74
CA LYS A 502 31.89 4.43 -13.81
C LYS A 502 31.09 3.46 -12.92
N ALA A 503 29.91 3.88 -12.44
CA ALA A 503 29.02 3.01 -11.66
C ALA A 503 28.54 1.80 -12.47
N PHE A 504 28.21 1.99 -13.75
CA PHE A 504 27.80 0.91 -14.64
C PHE A 504 28.96 0.00 -15.07
N GLU A 505 30.17 0.54 -15.23
CA GLU A 505 31.37 -0.27 -15.55
C GLU A 505 31.67 -1.33 -14.47
N LEU A 506 31.42 -1.03 -13.19
CA LEU A 506 31.61 -2.00 -12.10
C LEU A 506 30.68 -3.22 -12.25
N VAL A 507 29.50 -3.06 -12.84
CA VAL A 507 28.58 -4.17 -13.18
C VAL A 507 28.74 -4.63 -14.64
N ARG A 508 29.87 -4.34 -15.28
CA ARG A 508 30.24 -4.77 -16.64
C ARG A 508 29.38 -4.21 -17.78
N LEU A 509 28.74 -3.07 -17.54
CA LEU A 509 27.99 -2.31 -18.55
C LEU A 509 28.79 -1.05 -18.91
N GLY A 510 29.25 -0.96 -20.15
CA GLY A 510 30.08 0.16 -20.59
C GLY A 510 29.27 1.41 -21.00
N GLU A 511 30.00 2.45 -21.41
CA GLU A 511 29.39 3.71 -21.86
C GLU A 511 28.38 3.50 -23.00
N ASP A 512 28.68 2.59 -23.95
CA ASP A 512 27.78 2.29 -25.06
C ASP A 512 26.47 1.63 -24.59
N ASP A 513 26.51 0.82 -23.54
CA ASP A 513 25.32 0.22 -22.93
C ASP A 513 24.45 1.29 -22.26
N VAL A 514 25.07 2.23 -21.54
CA VAL A 514 24.37 3.36 -20.90
C VAL A 514 23.69 4.23 -21.97
N LYS A 515 24.41 4.56 -23.03
CA LYS A 515 23.88 5.35 -24.15
C LYS A 515 22.75 4.63 -24.89
N ALA A 516 22.83 3.32 -25.03
CA ALA A 516 21.80 2.53 -25.70
C ALA A 516 20.53 2.39 -24.86
N LYS A 517 20.70 2.15 -23.53
CA LYS A 517 19.58 1.94 -22.60
C LYS A 517 18.90 3.25 -22.17
N PHE A 518 19.67 4.33 -21.98
CA PHE A 518 19.20 5.61 -21.43
C PHE A 518 19.61 6.83 -22.27
N PRO A 519 19.36 6.83 -23.60
CA PRO A 519 19.91 7.85 -24.49
C PRO A 519 19.47 9.27 -24.14
N ALA A 520 18.20 9.45 -23.72
CA ALA A 520 17.66 10.75 -23.40
C ALA A 520 18.29 11.35 -22.12
N MET A 521 18.43 10.53 -21.07
CA MET A 521 19.04 10.94 -19.80
C MET A 521 20.54 11.23 -19.97
N TYR A 522 21.27 10.30 -20.59
CA TYR A 522 22.70 10.49 -20.84
C TYR A 522 22.97 11.79 -21.61
N ASN A 523 22.25 11.99 -22.71
CA ASN A 523 22.38 13.21 -23.50
C ASN A 523 22.04 14.46 -22.67
N ALA A 524 20.94 14.46 -21.93
CA ALA A 524 20.52 15.61 -21.13
C ALA A 524 21.58 15.99 -20.07
N PHE A 525 22.17 15.00 -19.41
CA PHE A 525 23.17 15.23 -18.38
C PHE A 525 24.47 15.84 -18.95
N THR A 526 24.83 15.55 -20.19
CA THR A 526 25.98 16.19 -20.87
C THR A 526 25.79 17.70 -21.14
N TYR A 527 24.56 18.21 -21.02
CA TYR A 527 24.26 19.64 -21.13
C TYR A 527 24.20 20.36 -19.79
N GLY A 528 24.65 19.73 -18.71
CA GLY A 528 24.73 20.34 -17.37
C GLY A 528 23.47 20.17 -16.56
N ALA A 529 23.20 18.94 -16.12
CA ALA A 529 22.12 18.66 -15.18
C ALA A 529 22.42 19.21 -13.78
N PRO A 530 21.45 19.81 -13.09
CA PRO A 530 21.63 20.19 -11.69
C PRO A 530 21.67 18.94 -10.79
N PRO A 531 22.29 18.96 -9.62
CA PRO A 531 22.02 17.96 -8.59
C PRO A 531 20.53 17.95 -8.29
N HIS A 532 19.92 16.78 -8.20
CA HIS A 532 18.49 16.66 -7.95
C HIS A 532 18.17 15.39 -7.16
N ALA A 533 17.06 15.42 -6.46
CA ALA A 533 16.61 14.36 -5.59
C ALA A 533 15.07 14.25 -5.59
N GLY A 534 14.56 13.06 -5.40
CA GLY A 534 13.12 12.85 -5.38
C GLY A 534 12.71 11.53 -4.78
N ILE A 535 11.40 11.35 -4.69
CA ILE A 535 10.76 10.20 -4.08
C ILE A 535 9.35 10.03 -4.66
N ALA A 536 8.74 8.85 -4.50
CA ALA A 536 7.43 8.57 -5.07
C ALA A 536 6.51 7.77 -4.12
N PRO A 537 5.93 8.39 -3.07
CA PRO A 537 5.01 7.72 -2.17
C PRO A 537 3.80 7.11 -2.88
N GLY A 538 3.52 5.83 -2.61
CA GLY A 538 2.38 5.10 -3.15
C GLY A 538 1.07 5.60 -2.56
N VAL A 539 0.22 6.24 -3.37
CA VAL A 539 -1.09 6.76 -2.94
C VAL A 539 -1.98 5.63 -2.41
N ASP A 540 -1.98 4.50 -3.10
CA ASP A 540 -2.81 3.36 -2.71
C ASP A 540 -2.40 2.79 -1.36
N ARG A 541 -1.10 2.64 -1.09
CA ARG A 541 -0.57 2.19 0.22
C ARG A 541 -0.90 3.18 1.33
N MET A 542 -0.74 4.48 1.09
CA MET A 542 -1.10 5.51 2.07
C MET A 542 -2.58 5.45 2.42
N VAL A 543 -3.46 5.40 1.43
CA VAL A 543 -4.91 5.34 1.66
C VAL A 543 -5.32 4.03 2.36
N MET A 544 -4.69 2.90 2.03
CA MET A 544 -4.91 1.62 2.70
C MET A 544 -4.61 1.72 4.21
N LEU A 545 -3.45 2.29 4.57
CA LEU A 545 -3.09 2.53 5.98
C LEU A 545 -4.06 3.49 6.68
N LEU A 546 -4.44 4.59 6.03
CA LEU A 546 -5.38 5.58 6.58
C LEU A 546 -6.77 5.00 6.79
N ALA A 547 -7.22 4.13 5.89
CA ALA A 547 -8.51 3.43 6.00
C ALA A 547 -8.51 2.32 7.05
N GLY A 548 -7.32 1.85 7.50
CA GLY A 548 -7.18 0.67 8.34
C GLY A 548 -7.58 -0.63 7.64
N GLU A 549 -7.38 -0.71 6.32
CA GLU A 549 -7.72 -1.88 5.51
C GLU A 549 -6.49 -2.77 5.27
N ASP A 550 -6.72 -4.08 5.18
CA ASP A 550 -5.67 -5.08 4.97
C ASP A 550 -5.33 -5.29 3.49
N SER A 551 -6.12 -4.69 2.57
CA SER A 551 -5.92 -4.82 1.13
C SER A 551 -6.22 -3.53 0.39
N ILE A 552 -5.34 -3.17 -0.56
CA ILE A 552 -5.53 -2.00 -1.43
C ILE A 552 -6.77 -2.14 -2.33
N ARG A 553 -7.29 -3.33 -2.57
CA ARG A 553 -8.52 -3.53 -3.35
C ARG A 553 -9.75 -2.91 -2.68
N GLU A 554 -9.71 -2.73 -1.35
CA GLU A 554 -10.79 -2.06 -0.62
C GLU A 554 -10.83 -0.54 -0.82
N ILE A 555 -9.73 0.07 -1.28
CA ILE A 555 -9.61 1.53 -1.48
C ILE A 555 -9.57 1.93 -2.95
N ILE A 556 -9.57 0.99 -3.88
CA ILE A 556 -9.61 1.22 -5.33
C ILE A 556 -11.07 1.08 -5.81
N PRO A 557 -11.61 2.05 -6.59
CA PRO A 557 -13.00 1.97 -7.06
C PRO A 557 -13.30 0.71 -7.87
N PHE A 558 -12.47 0.38 -8.83
CA PHE A 558 -12.60 -0.76 -9.74
C PHE A 558 -11.28 -1.54 -9.82
N PRO A 559 -10.95 -2.35 -8.80
CA PRO A 559 -9.69 -3.07 -8.76
C PRO A 559 -9.75 -4.33 -9.63
N MET A 560 -8.61 -4.75 -10.16
CA MET A 560 -8.44 -6.09 -10.71
C MET A 560 -8.45 -7.13 -9.58
N ASN A 561 -8.78 -8.37 -9.94
CA ASN A 561 -8.62 -9.52 -9.05
C ASN A 561 -7.13 -9.92 -8.93
N LYS A 562 -6.84 -10.92 -8.09
CA LYS A 562 -5.46 -11.43 -7.88
C LYS A 562 -4.81 -12.02 -9.15
N ASN A 563 -5.60 -12.33 -10.17
CA ASN A 563 -5.13 -12.89 -11.45
C ASN A 563 -5.00 -11.80 -12.53
N ALA A 564 -4.91 -10.52 -12.16
CA ALA A 564 -4.83 -9.38 -13.07
C ALA A 564 -6.02 -9.28 -14.06
N GLN A 565 -7.24 -9.58 -13.59
CA GLN A 565 -8.45 -9.52 -14.41
C GLN A 565 -9.43 -8.50 -13.84
N ASP A 566 -9.97 -7.63 -14.68
CA ASP A 566 -11.21 -6.89 -14.40
C ASP A 566 -12.40 -7.76 -14.84
N VAL A 567 -12.99 -8.45 -13.87
CA VAL A 567 -14.10 -9.39 -14.13
C VAL A 567 -15.42 -8.68 -14.46
N MET A 568 -15.55 -7.39 -14.14
CA MET A 568 -16.72 -6.59 -14.48
C MET A 568 -16.68 -6.13 -15.93
N MET A 569 -15.52 -5.70 -16.40
CA MET A 569 -15.32 -5.22 -17.78
C MET A 569 -14.82 -6.32 -18.72
N SER A 570 -14.62 -7.55 -18.20
CA SER A 570 -14.07 -8.68 -18.97
C SER A 570 -12.71 -8.38 -19.60
N ALA A 571 -11.82 -7.72 -18.85
CA ALA A 571 -10.47 -7.45 -19.28
C ALA A 571 -9.46 -8.37 -18.53
N PRO A 572 -8.42 -8.91 -19.21
CA PRO A 572 -8.16 -8.80 -20.65
C PRO A 572 -9.18 -9.59 -21.50
N SER A 573 -9.38 -9.15 -22.75
CA SER A 573 -10.33 -9.75 -23.67
C SER A 573 -9.68 -10.08 -25.01
N GLU A 574 -10.30 -11.00 -25.75
CA GLU A 574 -9.88 -11.30 -27.12
C GLU A 574 -10.01 -10.10 -28.04
N VAL A 575 -9.14 -10.02 -29.02
CA VAL A 575 -9.18 -9.01 -30.08
C VAL A 575 -9.55 -9.66 -31.42
N THR A 576 -10.13 -8.85 -32.32
CA THR A 576 -10.53 -9.35 -33.63
C THR A 576 -9.33 -9.53 -34.57
N GLN A 577 -9.43 -10.45 -35.53
CA GLN A 577 -8.38 -10.64 -36.54
C GLN A 577 -8.06 -9.32 -37.28
N LYS A 578 -9.09 -8.51 -37.60
CA LYS A 578 -8.88 -7.20 -38.19
C LYS A 578 -7.98 -6.29 -37.36
N GLN A 579 -8.13 -6.29 -36.03
CA GLN A 579 -7.27 -5.49 -35.17
C GLN A 579 -5.81 -6.01 -35.17
N LEU A 580 -5.62 -7.34 -35.18
CA LEU A 580 -4.31 -7.96 -35.31
C LEU A 580 -3.62 -7.59 -36.64
N ASP A 581 -4.38 -7.69 -37.75
CA ASP A 581 -3.90 -7.34 -39.10
C ASP A 581 -3.49 -5.86 -39.19
N GLU A 582 -4.31 -4.95 -38.62
CA GLU A 582 -4.00 -3.51 -38.56
C GLU A 582 -2.76 -3.19 -37.72
N LEU A 583 -2.43 -4.04 -36.77
CA LEU A 583 -1.24 -3.92 -35.90
C LEU A 583 -0.04 -4.68 -36.45
N HIS A 584 -0.19 -5.45 -37.52
CA HIS A 584 0.84 -6.31 -38.12
C HIS A 584 1.42 -7.32 -37.11
N ILE A 585 0.58 -7.91 -36.25
CA ILE A 585 0.96 -8.90 -35.24
C ILE A 585 0.12 -10.18 -35.40
N GLN A 586 0.67 -11.26 -34.90
CA GLN A 586 0.02 -12.57 -34.91
C GLN A 586 0.14 -13.22 -33.53
N ILE A 587 -0.94 -13.85 -33.06
CA ILE A 587 -0.93 -14.66 -31.85
C ILE A 587 -0.38 -16.04 -32.19
N THR A 588 0.73 -16.41 -31.57
CA THR A 588 1.25 -17.77 -31.62
C THR A 588 0.51 -18.62 -30.57
N LYS A 589 0.03 -19.80 -30.99
CA LYS A 589 -0.51 -20.75 -30.01
C LYS A 589 0.67 -21.33 -29.22
N HIS A 590 0.65 -21.13 -27.89
CA HIS A 590 1.46 -21.98 -27.01
C HIS A 590 0.74 -23.33 -26.88
N GLU A 591 1.42 -24.41 -27.21
CA GLU A 591 1.00 -25.75 -26.76
C GLU A 591 1.17 -25.76 -25.23
N GLU A 592 0.06 -25.99 -24.50
CA GLU A 592 0.05 -26.12 -23.05
C GLU A 592 0.86 -27.33 -22.58
#